data_cb0824b6dbf688cae339e13748bf4b2f
#
_entry.id   cb0824b6dbf688cae339e13748bf4b2f
#
_cell.length_a   1.000
_cell.length_b   1.000
_cell.length_c   1.000
_cell.angle_alpha   90.00
_cell.angle_beta   90.00
_cell.angle_gamma   90.00
#
_symmetry.space_group_name_H-M   'P 1'
#
loop_
_entity.id
_entity.type
_entity.pdbx_description
1 polymer ?
#
loop_
_entity_poly.entity_id
_entity_poly.type
_entity_poly.pdbx_seq_one_letter_code
_entity_poly.pdbx_strand_id
1 'polypeptide(L)'
;MTLTLDEVRHAIVARENPTLTAAEVELHAVTVHRILELKQQHGVVILGHNYMEPLVYGLSEKIEQGDSLGLSRSAAETEAEFIIFNGVRFMAETAKILSPEKRVLIADREAGCSLADNFGATEVQQIRAAHPGVPVMIYVNSYAEAKAECDVCCTSANAAHIALALPGDELIFVPDLFFAQNLEDELQGRKRVIYPGQGNGGHGAVCEVHEQFTLDDIRAVRNGFDIPPGHPTRRLYVHWECRPEVLREADFYGSTTQISNDIAQHVAAGSLERAFIASECELTSNLMEEFPTVQFWTACSVRCSHMARITLEKILPMLEAIDAGDDLQQWEVDLPPKVIEAAAAPIQRMMELSAAS
;
A
#
# COMPACT_ATOMS: atom_id res chain seq x y z
N MET A 1 25.22 0.64 -11.11
CA MET A 1 25.63 0.04 -12.42
C MET A 1 24.37 -0.60 -12.99
N THR A 2 23.87 -0.10 -14.11
CA THR A 2 22.62 -0.61 -14.72
C THR A 2 22.83 -2.06 -15.15
N LEU A 3 21.84 -2.91 -14.93
CA LEU A 3 21.85 -4.29 -15.44
C LEU A 3 21.92 -4.29 -16.97
N THR A 4 22.68 -5.19 -17.55
CA THR A 4 22.67 -5.42 -19.00
C THR A 4 21.33 -6.01 -19.45
N LEU A 5 20.98 -5.88 -20.73
CA LEU A 5 19.75 -6.47 -21.28
C LEU A 5 19.69 -8.00 -21.04
N ASP A 6 20.83 -8.68 -21.12
CA ASP A 6 20.90 -10.13 -20.86
C ASP A 6 20.64 -10.46 -19.39
N GLU A 7 21.17 -9.67 -18.45
CA GLU A 7 20.88 -9.83 -17.02
C GLU A 7 19.41 -9.58 -16.69
N VAL A 8 18.80 -8.55 -17.29
CA VAL A 8 17.35 -8.26 -17.15
C VAL A 8 16.54 -9.43 -17.71
N ARG A 9 16.87 -9.94 -18.90
CA ARG A 9 16.21 -11.09 -19.50
C ARG A 9 16.29 -12.34 -18.59
N HIS A 10 17.46 -12.63 -18.06
CA HIS A 10 17.63 -13.73 -17.12
C HIS A 10 16.82 -13.54 -15.84
N ALA A 11 16.77 -12.32 -15.30
CA ALA A 11 15.98 -12.01 -14.11
C ALA A 11 14.47 -12.21 -14.35
N ILE A 12 13.95 -11.83 -15.53
CA ILE A 12 12.54 -12.05 -15.89
C ILE A 12 12.22 -13.53 -16.00
N VAL A 13 13.10 -14.32 -16.66
CA VAL A 13 12.92 -15.78 -16.79
C VAL A 13 13.03 -16.48 -15.44
N ALA A 14 13.97 -16.05 -14.57
CA ALA A 14 14.16 -16.62 -13.25
C ALA A 14 12.97 -16.40 -12.30
N ARG A 15 12.15 -15.40 -12.54
CA ARG A 15 10.90 -15.12 -11.79
C ARG A 15 9.80 -16.16 -12.03
N GLU A 16 10.11 -17.23 -12.75
CA GLU A 16 9.22 -18.36 -13.00
C GLU A 16 7.77 -17.96 -13.34
N ASN A 17 7.59 -16.93 -14.18
CA ASN A 17 6.28 -16.64 -14.69
C ASN A 17 6.01 -17.59 -15.89
N PRO A 18 5.44 -18.79 -15.67
CA PRO A 18 5.30 -19.83 -16.70
C PRO A 18 4.30 -19.41 -17.79
N THR A 19 3.68 -18.24 -17.66
CA THR A 19 2.66 -17.75 -18.60
C THR A 19 3.26 -16.88 -19.69
N LEU A 20 4.49 -16.33 -19.52
CA LEU A 20 5.10 -15.48 -20.52
C LEU A 20 5.69 -16.29 -21.67
N THR A 21 5.35 -15.92 -22.89
CA THR A 21 6.02 -16.42 -24.11
C THR A 21 7.42 -15.82 -24.25
N ALA A 22 8.28 -16.45 -25.06
CA ALA A 22 9.62 -15.92 -25.33
C ALA A 22 9.59 -14.49 -25.93
N ALA A 23 8.55 -14.17 -26.72
CA ALA A 23 8.37 -12.84 -27.30
C ALA A 23 7.99 -11.80 -26.23
N GLU A 24 7.15 -12.15 -25.26
CA GLU A 24 6.78 -11.28 -24.13
C GLU A 24 7.97 -11.07 -23.21
N VAL A 25 8.75 -12.11 -22.92
CA VAL A 25 10.01 -11.97 -22.14
C VAL A 25 10.95 -10.98 -22.82
N GLU A 26 11.14 -11.07 -24.14
CA GLU A 26 12.01 -10.13 -24.86
C GLU A 26 11.47 -8.71 -24.83
N LEU A 27 10.16 -8.51 -25.06
CA LEU A 27 9.52 -7.20 -25.00
C LEU A 27 9.69 -6.55 -23.62
N HIS A 28 9.39 -7.31 -22.55
CA HIS A 28 9.53 -6.82 -21.18
C HIS A 28 10.99 -6.56 -20.83
N ALA A 29 11.93 -7.40 -21.26
CA ALA A 29 13.35 -7.19 -21.02
C ALA A 29 13.87 -5.88 -21.63
N VAL A 30 13.50 -5.59 -22.89
CA VAL A 30 13.85 -4.34 -23.55
C VAL A 30 13.24 -3.15 -22.83
N THR A 31 11.96 -3.22 -22.45
CA THR A 31 11.24 -2.15 -21.76
C THR A 31 11.85 -1.88 -20.38
N VAL A 32 12.03 -2.92 -19.55
CA VAL A 32 12.63 -2.80 -18.21
C VAL A 32 14.05 -2.27 -18.29
N HIS A 33 14.88 -2.79 -19.21
CA HIS A 33 16.24 -2.31 -19.41
C HIS A 33 16.27 -0.82 -19.73
N ARG A 34 15.41 -0.36 -20.65
CA ARG A 34 15.33 1.06 -21.02
C ARG A 34 14.86 1.94 -19.87
N ILE A 35 13.88 1.47 -19.07
CA ILE A 35 13.43 2.17 -17.85
C ILE A 35 14.60 2.34 -16.87
N LEU A 36 15.37 1.27 -16.60
CA LEU A 36 16.49 1.29 -15.66
C LEU A 36 17.65 2.19 -16.15
N GLU A 37 17.93 2.22 -17.47
CA GLU A 37 18.88 3.15 -18.04
C GLU A 37 18.48 4.62 -17.80
N LEU A 38 17.23 4.97 -18.14
CA LEU A 38 16.72 6.34 -17.99
C LEU A 38 16.59 6.72 -16.50
N LYS A 39 16.14 5.80 -15.62
CA LYS A 39 16.14 5.99 -14.17
C LYS A 39 17.54 6.42 -13.69
N GLN A 40 18.57 5.69 -14.07
CA GLN A 40 19.94 5.98 -13.66
C GLN A 40 20.47 7.29 -14.30
N GLN A 41 20.22 7.49 -15.59
CA GLN A 41 20.70 8.66 -16.33
C GLN A 41 20.21 9.98 -15.73
N HIS A 42 18.96 10.02 -15.27
CA HIS A 42 18.30 11.21 -14.74
C HIS A 42 18.18 11.24 -13.21
N GLY A 43 18.74 10.25 -12.52
CA GLY A 43 18.67 10.18 -11.06
C GLY A 43 17.23 10.11 -10.52
N VAL A 44 16.33 9.45 -11.28
CA VAL A 44 14.93 9.30 -10.90
C VAL A 44 14.79 8.26 -9.80
N VAL A 45 14.03 8.56 -8.75
CA VAL A 45 13.61 7.60 -7.75
C VAL A 45 12.26 6.98 -8.15
N ILE A 46 12.17 5.66 -8.13
CA ILE A 46 10.93 4.93 -8.41
C ILE A 46 10.48 4.24 -7.12
N LEU A 47 9.43 4.76 -6.50
CA LEU A 47 8.84 4.19 -5.29
C LEU A 47 7.81 3.12 -5.66
N GLY A 48 7.99 1.87 -5.18
CA GLY A 48 7.16 0.72 -5.53
C GLY A 48 6.38 0.17 -4.36
N HIS A 49 5.03 0.22 -4.44
CA HIS A 49 4.18 -0.37 -3.41
C HIS A 49 4.18 -1.90 -3.50
N ASN A 50 4.06 -2.58 -2.35
CA ASN A 50 4.05 -4.05 -2.24
C ASN A 50 2.95 -4.75 -3.09
N TYR A 51 1.94 -4.02 -3.57
CA TYR A 51 0.88 -4.51 -4.46
C TYR A 51 1.16 -4.31 -5.95
N MET A 52 2.35 -3.84 -6.33
CA MET A 52 2.73 -3.79 -7.74
C MET A 52 3.06 -5.17 -8.26
N GLU A 53 2.69 -5.42 -9.53
CA GLU A 53 3.12 -6.64 -10.21
C GLU A 53 4.66 -6.77 -10.20
N PRO A 54 5.22 -7.98 -10.16
CA PRO A 54 6.65 -8.20 -9.90
C PRO A 54 7.59 -7.43 -10.83
N LEU A 55 7.27 -7.28 -12.13
CA LEU A 55 8.13 -6.53 -13.05
C LEU A 55 8.14 -5.02 -12.75
N VAL A 56 7.01 -4.44 -12.40
CA VAL A 56 6.89 -3.03 -12.00
C VAL A 56 7.52 -2.83 -10.61
N TYR A 57 7.28 -3.75 -9.68
CA TYR A 57 7.89 -3.73 -8.34
C TYR A 57 9.41 -3.77 -8.39
N GLY A 58 9.96 -4.58 -9.29
CA GLY A 58 11.39 -4.74 -9.50
C GLY A 58 12.10 -3.53 -10.14
N LEU A 59 11.38 -2.49 -10.58
CA LEU A 59 11.99 -1.22 -11.03
C LEU A 59 12.51 -0.38 -9.86
N SER A 60 12.00 -0.64 -8.65
CA SER A 60 12.37 0.06 -7.42
C SER A 60 13.53 -0.67 -6.72
N GLU A 61 14.46 0.08 -6.15
CA GLU A 61 15.47 -0.48 -5.27
C GLU A 61 14.84 -0.98 -3.97
N LYS A 62 15.50 -1.90 -3.26
CA LYS A 62 14.92 -2.50 -2.05
C LYS A 62 14.48 -1.48 -0.99
N ILE A 63 15.21 -0.36 -0.86
CA ILE A 63 14.85 0.74 0.04
C ILE A 63 13.69 1.59 -0.46
N GLU A 64 13.38 1.50 -1.74
CA GLU A 64 12.29 2.19 -2.43
C GLU A 64 11.02 1.32 -2.53
N GLN A 65 11.04 0.13 -1.95
CA GLN A 65 9.94 -0.83 -1.90
C GLN A 65 9.30 -0.84 -0.52
N GLY A 66 7.97 -0.97 -0.44
CA GLY A 66 7.32 -1.06 0.86
C GLY A 66 5.82 -0.80 0.87
N ASP A 67 5.32 -0.59 2.08
CA ASP A 67 3.97 -0.09 2.33
C ASP A 67 3.90 1.45 2.31
N SER A 68 2.70 1.99 2.47
CA SER A 68 2.47 3.44 2.42
C SER A 68 3.31 4.22 3.43
N LEU A 69 3.61 3.66 4.62
CA LEU A 69 4.43 4.34 5.62
C LEU A 69 5.90 4.39 5.22
N GLY A 70 6.46 3.26 4.79
CA GLY A 70 7.83 3.17 4.30
C GLY A 70 8.07 4.10 3.11
N LEU A 71 7.17 4.04 2.12
CA LEU A 71 7.26 4.87 0.91
C LEU A 71 7.09 6.37 1.20
N SER A 72 6.28 6.76 2.19
CA SER A 72 6.16 8.15 2.64
C SER A 72 7.50 8.67 3.20
N ARG A 73 8.21 7.84 3.98
CA ARG A 73 9.54 8.17 4.49
C ARG A 73 10.55 8.32 3.35
N SER A 74 10.61 7.34 2.43
CA SER A 74 11.51 7.38 1.28
C SER A 74 11.25 8.60 0.40
N ALA A 75 9.99 9.01 0.19
CA ALA A 75 9.64 10.22 -0.54
C ALA A 75 10.14 11.50 0.15
N ALA A 76 10.06 11.57 1.49
CA ALA A 76 10.52 12.73 2.26
C ALA A 76 12.05 12.85 2.31
N GLU A 77 12.76 11.72 2.33
CA GLU A 77 14.22 11.66 2.54
C GLU A 77 15.04 11.71 1.25
N THR A 78 14.45 11.36 0.10
CA THR A 78 15.19 11.33 -1.18
C THR A 78 15.68 12.72 -1.61
N GLU A 79 16.86 12.78 -2.23
CA GLU A 79 17.43 14.00 -2.85
C GLU A 79 17.06 14.13 -4.34
N ALA A 80 16.36 13.14 -4.92
CA ALA A 80 16.00 13.15 -6.32
C ALA A 80 15.03 14.29 -6.67
N GLU A 81 15.20 14.91 -7.83
CA GLU A 81 14.28 15.90 -8.39
C GLU A 81 12.96 15.26 -8.82
N PHE A 82 13.05 14.06 -9.42
CA PHE A 82 11.91 13.32 -9.94
C PHE A 82 11.61 12.09 -9.08
N ILE A 83 10.36 11.95 -8.66
CA ILE A 83 9.83 10.77 -7.99
C ILE A 83 8.75 10.17 -8.89
N ILE A 84 8.94 8.96 -9.39
CA ILE A 84 7.87 8.16 -10.02
C ILE A 84 7.25 7.28 -8.95
N PHE A 85 5.94 7.39 -8.77
CA PHE A 85 5.22 6.60 -7.78
C PHE A 85 4.50 5.44 -8.45
N ASN A 86 5.03 4.22 -8.30
CA ASN A 86 4.37 2.98 -8.69
C ASN A 86 3.44 2.52 -7.56
N GLY A 87 2.21 3.00 -7.63
CA GLY A 87 1.13 2.85 -6.67
C GLY A 87 -0.08 3.62 -7.12
N VAL A 88 -0.96 4.01 -6.19
CA VAL A 88 -2.19 4.74 -6.48
C VAL A 88 -2.09 6.22 -6.13
N ARG A 89 -3.01 7.02 -6.66
CA ARG A 89 -3.00 8.47 -6.62
C ARG A 89 -2.81 9.06 -5.22
N PHE A 90 -3.52 8.58 -4.19
CA PHE A 90 -3.39 9.13 -2.84
C PHE A 90 -1.98 8.96 -2.24
N MET A 91 -1.22 7.92 -2.67
CA MET A 91 0.17 7.71 -2.27
C MET A 91 1.09 8.72 -2.93
N ALA A 92 0.89 8.96 -4.24
CA ALA A 92 1.63 9.98 -4.98
C ALA A 92 1.31 11.40 -4.46
N GLU A 93 0.05 11.69 -4.07
CA GLU A 93 -0.32 12.91 -3.38
C GLU A 93 0.39 13.07 -2.03
N THR A 94 0.49 11.98 -1.25
CA THR A 94 1.23 11.99 0.02
C THR A 94 2.71 12.30 -0.20
N ALA A 95 3.35 11.70 -1.23
CA ALA A 95 4.72 12.02 -1.61
C ALA A 95 4.88 13.50 -2.02
N LYS A 96 3.93 14.04 -2.79
CA LYS A 96 3.92 15.47 -3.18
C LYS A 96 3.75 16.42 -2.00
N ILE A 97 2.90 16.06 -1.02
CA ILE A 97 2.72 16.85 0.20
C ILE A 97 4.01 16.88 1.04
N LEU A 98 4.71 15.76 1.15
CA LEU A 98 5.95 15.64 1.92
C LEU A 98 7.17 16.28 1.22
N SER A 99 7.14 16.34 -0.10
CA SER A 99 8.21 16.89 -0.95
C SER A 99 7.63 17.84 -2.01
N PRO A 100 7.07 19.00 -1.60
CA PRO A 100 6.33 19.89 -2.51
C PRO A 100 7.21 20.51 -3.61
N GLU A 101 8.50 20.62 -3.40
CA GLU A 101 9.48 21.12 -4.37
C GLU A 101 9.84 20.11 -5.46
N LYS A 102 9.58 18.82 -5.23
CA LYS A 102 9.93 17.75 -6.17
C LYS A 102 8.83 17.51 -7.20
N ARG A 103 9.20 16.99 -8.33
CA ARG A 103 8.28 16.58 -9.38
C ARG A 103 7.84 15.12 -9.13
N VAL A 104 6.63 14.94 -8.60
CA VAL A 104 6.06 13.64 -8.34
C VAL A 104 5.17 13.22 -9.50
N LEU A 105 5.48 12.09 -10.11
CA LEU A 105 4.81 11.55 -11.29
C LEU A 105 4.11 10.23 -10.97
N ILE A 106 2.98 9.99 -11.62
CA ILE A 106 2.24 8.73 -11.58
C ILE A 106 1.87 8.31 -13.00
N ALA A 107 2.09 7.04 -13.34
CA ALA A 107 1.92 6.54 -14.70
C ALA A 107 0.46 6.57 -15.18
N ASP A 108 -0.51 6.52 -14.29
CA ASP A 108 -1.94 6.64 -14.57
C ASP A 108 -2.62 7.45 -13.46
N ARG A 109 -3.09 8.66 -13.76
CA ARG A 109 -3.79 9.53 -12.79
C ARG A 109 -5.16 9.01 -12.35
N GLU A 110 -5.72 8.05 -13.08
CA GLU A 110 -6.96 7.37 -12.72
C GLU A 110 -6.74 6.12 -11.85
N ALA A 111 -5.49 5.83 -11.47
CA ALA A 111 -5.19 4.82 -10.45
C ALA A 111 -5.64 5.32 -9.07
N GLY A 112 -6.94 5.24 -8.81
CA GLY A 112 -7.63 5.69 -7.60
C GLY A 112 -7.58 4.69 -6.46
N CYS A 113 -8.58 4.76 -5.56
CA CYS A 113 -8.76 3.82 -4.45
C CYS A 113 -10.22 3.85 -4.01
N SER A 114 -10.87 2.70 -3.87
CA SER A 114 -12.27 2.63 -3.45
C SER A 114 -12.55 3.32 -2.10
N LEU A 115 -11.58 3.35 -1.19
CA LEU A 115 -11.68 4.10 0.06
C LEU A 115 -11.67 5.62 -0.19
N ALA A 116 -10.66 6.10 -0.93
CA ALA A 116 -10.46 7.51 -1.20
C ALA A 116 -11.56 8.10 -2.09
N ASP A 117 -12.06 7.34 -3.06
CA ASP A 117 -13.11 7.78 -3.99
C ASP A 117 -14.49 7.90 -3.33
N ASN A 118 -14.74 7.11 -2.27
CA ASN A 118 -16.03 7.06 -1.59
C ASN A 118 -16.10 7.86 -0.28
N PHE A 119 -15.00 8.52 0.14
CA PHE A 119 -14.96 9.28 1.39
C PHE A 119 -14.02 10.49 1.26
N GLY A 120 -14.58 11.68 1.14
CA GLY A 120 -13.84 12.92 0.91
C GLY A 120 -13.90 13.91 2.08
N ALA A 121 -13.45 15.13 1.83
CA ALA A 121 -13.41 16.22 2.81
C ALA A 121 -14.80 16.54 3.41
N THR A 122 -15.85 16.49 2.60
CA THR A 122 -17.23 16.76 3.05
C THR A 122 -17.69 15.77 4.11
N GLU A 123 -17.42 14.49 3.92
CA GLU A 123 -17.76 13.42 4.86
C GLU A 123 -16.97 13.57 6.17
N VAL A 124 -15.67 13.96 6.08
CA VAL A 124 -14.86 14.27 7.27
C VAL A 124 -15.46 15.45 8.05
N GLN A 125 -15.82 16.55 7.38
CA GLN A 125 -16.44 17.72 8.01
C GLN A 125 -17.76 17.36 8.70
N GLN A 126 -18.59 16.52 8.08
CA GLN A 126 -19.87 16.08 8.64
C GLN A 126 -19.69 15.26 9.93
N ILE A 127 -18.80 14.25 9.92
CA ILE A 127 -18.57 13.42 11.11
C ILE A 127 -17.90 14.22 12.24
N ARG A 128 -16.97 15.12 11.91
CA ARG A 128 -16.35 16.04 12.88
C ARG A 128 -17.39 16.97 13.53
N ALA A 129 -18.32 17.52 12.76
CA ALA A 129 -19.39 18.37 13.27
C ALA A 129 -20.37 17.62 14.19
N ALA A 130 -20.60 16.34 13.93
CA ALA A 130 -21.43 15.47 14.78
C ALA A 130 -20.77 15.11 16.12
N HIS A 131 -19.43 15.16 16.21
CA HIS A 131 -18.63 14.78 17.37
C HIS A 131 -17.61 15.88 17.74
N PRO A 132 -18.04 17.05 18.18
CA PRO A 132 -17.15 18.18 18.44
C PRO A 132 -16.13 17.89 19.54
N GLY A 133 -14.86 18.19 19.25
CA GLY A 133 -13.74 18.00 20.19
C GLY A 133 -13.13 16.59 20.20
N VAL A 134 -13.70 15.62 19.47
CA VAL A 134 -13.10 14.30 19.30
C VAL A 134 -12.05 14.37 18.19
N PRO A 135 -10.81 13.88 18.42
CA PRO A 135 -9.78 13.89 17.38
C PRO A 135 -10.14 12.99 16.19
N VAL A 136 -9.85 13.45 14.97
CA VAL A 136 -10.07 12.72 13.73
C VAL A 136 -8.75 12.15 13.24
N MET A 137 -8.68 10.82 13.21
CA MET A 137 -7.59 10.05 12.60
C MET A 137 -8.04 9.51 11.25
N ILE A 138 -7.30 9.85 10.20
CA ILE A 138 -7.61 9.40 8.84
C ILE A 138 -6.59 8.37 8.38
N TYR A 139 -7.08 7.27 7.83
CA TYR A 139 -6.25 6.30 7.13
C TYR A 139 -5.68 6.95 5.87
N VAL A 140 -4.39 6.74 5.63
CA VAL A 140 -3.64 7.36 4.51
C VAL A 140 -4.24 7.08 3.14
N ASN A 141 -5.09 6.02 3.02
CA ASN A 141 -5.86 5.68 1.83
C ASN A 141 -7.03 6.67 1.61
N SER A 142 -6.68 7.94 1.49
CA SER A 142 -7.58 9.09 1.32
C SER A 142 -6.89 10.16 0.50
N TYR A 143 -7.63 11.00 -0.21
CA TYR A 143 -7.05 12.12 -0.96
C TYR A 143 -6.62 13.29 -0.05
N ALA A 144 -5.78 14.17 -0.61
CA ALA A 144 -5.18 15.27 0.11
C ALA A 144 -6.21 16.19 0.79
N GLU A 145 -7.34 16.48 0.12
CA GLU A 145 -8.40 17.33 0.65
C GLU A 145 -9.06 16.74 1.91
N ALA A 146 -9.23 15.40 1.95
CA ALA A 146 -9.77 14.73 3.13
C ALA A 146 -8.76 14.73 4.29
N LYS A 147 -7.48 14.54 3.99
CA LYS A 147 -6.39 14.62 4.98
C LYS A 147 -6.31 16.01 5.60
N ALA A 148 -6.50 17.07 4.81
CA ALA A 148 -6.49 18.47 5.26
C ALA A 148 -7.53 18.79 6.34
N GLU A 149 -8.61 18.00 6.44
CA GLU A 149 -9.67 18.17 7.44
C GLU A 149 -9.44 17.36 8.73
N CYS A 150 -8.30 16.66 8.86
CA CYS A 150 -8.04 15.72 9.95
C CYS A 150 -6.93 16.17 10.90
N ASP A 151 -6.87 15.57 12.09
CA ASP A 151 -5.89 15.92 13.11
C ASP A 151 -4.60 15.10 12.98
N VAL A 152 -4.69 13.89 12.44
CA VAL A 152 -3.57 12.98 12.21
C VAL A 152 -3.90 11.95 11.14
N CYS A 153 -2.90 11.58 10.33
CA CYS A 153 -2.97 10.40 9.46
C CYS A 153 -2.53 9.14 10.22
N CYS A 154 -2.88 7.99 9.68
CA CYS A 154 -2.29 6.70 10.06
C CYS A 154 -2.17 5.78 8.84
N THR A 155 -1.40 4.71 9.01
CA THR A 155 -1.34 3.57 8.09
C THR A 155 -1.74 2.29 8.81
N SER A 156 -1.90 1.19 8.07
CA SER A 156 -2.13 -0.13 8.68
C SER A 156 -0.98 -0.60 9.58
N ALA A 157 0.22 -0.01 9.45
CA ALA A 157 1.37 -0.34 10.28
C ALA A 157 1.36 0.34 11.67
N ASN A 158 0.68 1.48 11.83
CA ASN A 158 0.83 2.33 13.02
C ASN A 158 -0.49 2.79 13.66
N ALA A 159 -1.66 2.42 13.11
CA ALA A 159 -2.96 2.95 13.54
C ALA A 159 -3.24 2.76 15.03
N ALA A 160 -3.00 1.56 15.58
CA ALA A 160 -3.24 1.27 17.00
C ALA A 160 -2.32 2.11 17.91
N HIS A 161 -1.05 2.26 17.53
CA HIS A 161 -0.08 3.09 18.27
C HIS A 161 -0.49 4.56 18.27
N ILE A 162 -0.83 5.12 17.10
CA ILE A 162 -1.28 6.51 16.97
C ILE A 162 -2.57 6.74 17.74
N ALA A 163 -3.54 5.83 17.61
CA ALA A 163 -4.80 5.91 18.34
C ALA A 163 -4.58 6.08 19.85
N LEU A 164 -3.68 5.30 20.44
CA LEU A 164 -3.35 5.36 21.86
C LEU A 164 -2.59 6.63 22.26
N ALA A 165 -1.84 7.23 21.35
CA ALA A 165 -1.10 8.47 21.58
C ALA A 165 -1.99 9.74 21.53
N LEU A 166 -3.18 9.63 20.92
CA LEU A 166 -4.11 10.76 20.87
C LEU A 166 -4.75 11.02 22.24
N PRO A 167 -5.14 12.27 22.56
CA PRO A 167 -5.82 12.59 23.81
C PRO A 167 -7.26 12.07 23.87
N GLY A 168 -7.80 11.95 25.08
CA GLY A 168 -9.20 11.54 25.34
C GLY A 168 -9.45 10.04 25.19
N ASP A 169 -10.69 9.64 25.48
CA ASP A 169 -11.13 8.25 25.49
C ASP A 169 -11.85 7.83 24.19
N GLU A 170 -12.04 8.77 23.27
CA GLU A 170 -12.69 8.58 21.98
C GLU A 170 -11.81 9.10 20.85
N LEU A 171 -11.95 8.50 19.68
CA LEU A 171 -11.38 8.98 18.43
C LEU A 171 -12.35 8.70 17.27
N ILE A 172 -12.33 9.56 16.26
CA ILE A 172 -12.99 9.31 14.97
C ILE A 172 -11.97 8.66 14.06
N PHE A 173 -12.30 7.49 13.48
CA PHE A 173 -11.48 6.83 12.46
C PHE A 173 -12.21 6.77 11.13
N VAL A 174 -11.55 7.23 10.07
CA VAL A 174 -12.10 7.27 8.70
C VAL A 174 -11.02 6.85 7.70
N PRO A 175 -11.34 6.37 6.48
CA PRO A 175 -12.68 6.09 5.96
C PRO A 175 -13.11 4.62 6.09
N ASP A 176 -12.18 3.66 6.35
CA ASP A 176 -12.38 2.22 6.21
C ASP A 176 -13.19 1.65 7.39
N LEU A 177 -14.37 1.10 7.06
CA LEU A 177 -15.28 0.50 8.03
C LEU A 177 -14.70 -0.73 8.73
N PHE A 178 -14.10 -1.65 7.97
CA PHE A 178 -13.59 -2.89 8.56
C PHE A 178 -12.34 -2.63 9.37
N PHE A 179 -11.46 -1.77 8.86
CA PHE A 179 -10.28 -1.39 9.62
C PHE A 179 -10.66 -0.65 10.93
N ALA A 180 -11.68 0.21 10.91
CA ALA A 180 -12.18 0.86 12.12
C ALA A 180 -12.66 -0.15 13.18
N GLN A 181 -13.42 -1.17 12.77
CA GLN A 181 -13.89 -2.23 13.64
C GLN A 181 -12.74 -3.08 14.18
N ASN A 182 -11.79 -3.45 13.35
CA ASN A 182 -10.60 -4.19 13.74
C ASN A 182 -9.72 -3.37 14.70
N LEU A 183 -9.59 -2.06 14.47
CA LEU A 183 -8.88 -1.15 15.36
C LEU A 183 -9.57 -1.05 16.73
N GLU A 184 -10.92 -0.97 16.77
CA GLU A 184 -11.68 -0.96 18.03
C GLU A 184 -11.44 -2.24 18.84
N ASP A 185 -11.48 -3.40 18.17
CA ASP A 185 -11.16 -4.70 18.78
C ASP A 185 -9.70 -4.72 19.32
N GLU A 186 -8.72 -4.24 18.54
CA GLU A 186 -7.30 -4.17 18.93
C GLU A 186 -7.06 -3.26 20.13
N LEU A 187 -7.80 -2.17 20.23
CA LEU A 187 -7.68 -1.24 21.35
C LEU A 187 -8.25 -1.78 22.66
N GLN A 188 -9.01 -2.88 22.62
CA GLN A 188 -9.50 -3.62 23.81
C GLN A 188 -10.19 -2.72 24.85
N GLY A 189 -11.00 -1.78 24.39
CA GLY A 189 -11.74 -0.86 25.26
C GLY A 189 -10.90 0.29 25.85
N ARG A 190 -9.61 0.42 25.52
CA ARG A 190 -8.78 1.54 25.94
C ARG A 190 -9.18 2.87 25.29
N LYS A 191 -9.82 2.79 24.12
CA LYS A 191 -10.48 3.90 23.43
C LYS A 191 -11.69 3.40 22.67
N ARG A 192 -12.70 4.26 22.57
CA ARG A 192 -13.85 4.05 21.71
C ARG A 192 -13.54 4.62 20.33
N VAL A 193 -13.80 3.83 19.29
CA VAL A 193 -13.64 4.26 17.90
C VAL A 193 -15.02 4.64 17.34
N ILE A 194 -15.13 5.87 16.84
CA ILE A 194 -16.28 6.39 16.12
C ILE A 194 -15.97 6.33 14.64
N TYR A 195 -16.82 5.69 13.85
CA TYR A 195 -16.60 5.52 12.41
C TYR A 195 -17.90 5.64 11.60
N PRO A 196 -17.84 5.98 10.31
CA PRO A 196 -19.01 6.03 9.43
C PRO A 196 -19.70 4.68 9.35
N GLY A 197 -21.05 4.69 9.36
CA GLY A 197 -21.84 3.44 9.34
C GLY A 197 -22.22 2.92 10.73
N GLN A 198 -21.70 3.48 11.80
CA GLN A 198 -22.19 3.20 13.17
C GLN A 198 -23.58 3.82 13.40
N GLY A 199 -24.56 3.00 13.78
CA GLY A 199 -25.92 3.48 14.06
C GLY A 199 -26.60 4.07 12.80
N ASN A 200 -27.07 5.31 12.88
CA ASN A 200 -27.73 6.02 11.77
C ASN A 200 -26.79 6.92 10.95
N GLY A 201 -25.50 6.78 11.11
CA GLY A 201 -24.49 7.76 10.65
C GLY A 201 -23.80 7.44 9.33
N GLY A 202 -24.51 7.44 8.19
CA GLY A 202 -23.87 7.39 6.87
C GLY A 202 -23.30 6.01 6.47
N HIS A 203 -22.70 5.95 5.27
CA HIS A 203 -22.05 4.73 4.78
C HIS A 203 -20.54 4.82 5.02
N GLY A 204 -19.92 3.80 5.64
CA GLY A 204 -18.48 3.63 5.66
C GLY A 204 -17.97 3.16 4.29
N ALA A 205 -16.79 3.58 3.91
CA ALA A 205 -16.10 3.02 2.77
C ALA A 205 -15.46 1.67 3.15
N VAL A 206 -15.30 0.78 2.18
CA VAL A 206 -14.60 -0.50 2.34
C VAL A 206 -13.63 -0.69 1.19
N CYS A 207 -12.53 -1.39 1.43
CA CYS A 207 -11.60 -1.76 0.38
C CYS A 207 -12.21 -2.85 -0.50
N GLU A 208 -12.40 -2.56 -1.80
CA GLU A 208 -12.97 -3.50 -2.79
C GLU A 208 -12.21 -4.82 -2.91
N VAL A 209 -10.92 -4.83 -2.53
CA VAL A 209 -10.07 -6.01 -2.52
C VAL A 209 -10.34 -6.87 -1.28
N HIS A 210 -10.19 -6.27 -0.11
CA HIS A 210 -10.22 -7.00 1.16
C HIS A 210 -11.63 -7.43 1.59
N GLU A 211 -12.68 -6.73 1.12
CA GLU A 211 -14.07 -7.15 1.37
C GLU A 211 -14.45 -8.47 0.67
N GLN A 212 -13.69 -8.89 -0.35
CA GLN A 212 -13.95 -10.12 -1.08
C GLN A 212 -13.60 -11.37 -0.26
N PHE A 213 -12.72 -11.25 0.74
CA PHE A 213 -12.41 -12.38 1.62
C PHE A 213 -13.55 -12.63 2.61
N THR A 214 -14.20 -13.77 2.48
CA THR A 214 -15.24 -14.21 3.40
C THR A 214 -14.71 -15.26 4.38
N LEU A 215 -15.43 -15.46 5.48
CA LEU A 215 -15.08 -16.50 6.45
C LEU A 215 -15.11 -17.91 5.83
N ASP A 216 -16.02 -18.15 4.88
CA ASP A 216 -16.12 -19.44 4.19
C ASP A 216 -14.94 -19.68 3.25
N ASP A 217 -14.45 -18.63 2.55
CA ASP A 217 -13.24 -18.71 1.73
C ASP A 217 -12.02 -19.04 2.59
N ILE A 218 -11.88 -18.36 3.73
CA ILE A 218 -10.77 -18.62 4.67
C ILE A 218 -10.80 -20.05 5.19
N ARG A 219 -11.96 -20.55 5.56
CA ARG A 219 -12.12 -21.95 6.02
C ARG A 219 -11.84 -22.95 4.89
N ALA A 220 -12.27 -22.65 3.67
CA ALA A 220 -11.98 -23.48 2.51
C ALA A 220 -10.47 -23.54 2.23
N VAL A 221 -9.77 -22.39 2.30
CA VAL A 221 -8.31 -22.33 2.15
C VAL A 221 -7.60 -23.07 3.27
N ARG A 222 -7.98 -22.88 4.54
CA ARG A 222 -7.40 -23.61 5.67
C ARG A 222 -7.48 -25.12 5.47
N ASN A 223 -8.63 -25.61 5.02
CA ASN A 223 -8.83 -27.03 4.77
C ASN A 223 -8.11 -27.53 3.50
N GLY A 224 -8.26 -26.80 2.38
CA GLY A 224 -7.74 -27.22 1.07
C GLY A 224 -6.22 -27.09 0.96
N PHE A 225 -5.63 -26.12 1.65
CA PHE A 225 -4.19 -25.89 1.67
C PHE A 225 -3.50 -26.42 2.93
N ASP A 226 -4.26 -27.08 3.79
CA ASP A 226 -3.78 -27.71 5.01
C ASP A 226 -3.03 -26.73 5.93
N ILE A 227 -3.71 -25.64 6.31
CA ILE A 227 -3.22 -24.64 7.28
C ILE A 227 -4.15 -24.63 8.51
N PRO A 228 -4.07 -25.63 9.40
CA PRO A 228 -4.90 -25.61 10.60
C PRO A 228 -4.47 -24.48 11.55
N PRO A 229 -5.42 -23.87 12.31
CA PRO A 229 -5.11 -22.81 13.25
C PRO A 229 -4.01 -23.20 14.25
N GLY A 230 -3.05 -22.28 14.47
CA GLY A 230 -1.96 -22.50 15.41
C GLY A 230 -0.94 -23.56 14.97
N HIS A 231 -0.89 -23.93 13.68
CA HIS A 231 0.11 -24.89 13.21
C HIS A 231 1.54 -24.27 13.32
N PRO A 232 2.55 -25.05 13.75
CA PRO A 232 3.88 -24.49 14.03
C PRO A 232 4.64 -23.98 12.79
N THR A 233 4.32 -24.47 11.58
CA THR A 233 5.04 -24.14 10.34
C THR A 233 4.13 -23.71 9.18
N ARG A 234 2.83 -23.55 9.42
CA ARG A 234 1.84 -23.19 8.39
C ARG A 234 0.96 -22.07 8.91
N ARG A 235 0.88 -20.97 8.18
CA ARG A 235 0.26 -19.75 8.69
C ARG A 235 -0.70 -19.10 7.72
N LEU A 236 -1.77 -18.56 8.28
CA LEU A 236 -2.71 -17.65 7.63
C LEU A 236 -2.37 -16.21 8.05
N TYR A 237 -2.03 -15.39 7.07
CA TYR A 237 -1.80 -13.97 7.21
C TYR A 237 -3.02 -13.19 6.71
N VAL A 238 -3.42 -12.13 7.42
CA VAL A 238 -4.58 -11.32 7.05
C VAL A 238 -4.24 -9.83 7.15
N HIS A 239 -4.63 -9.06 6.14
CA HIS A 239 -4.47 -7.60 6.16
C HIS A 239 -5.56 -6.94 7.02
N TRP A 240 -5.23 -5.81 7.66
CA TRP A 240 -6.11 -5.03 8.53
C TRP A 240 -7.47 -4.63 7.92
N GLU A 241 -7.53 -4.45 6.61
CA GLU A 241 -8.74 -4.04 5.87
C GLU A 241 -9.74 -5.18 5.63
N CYS A 242 -9.40 -6.41 6.02
CA CYS A 242 -10.33 -7.54 5.93
C CYS A 242 -11.43 -7.44 6.99
N ARG A 243 -12.55 -8.13 6.73
CA ARG A 243 -13.68 -8.22 7.67
C ARG A 243 -13.22 -8.71 9.05
N PRO A 244 -13.81 -8.21 10.16
CA PRO A 244 -13.41 -8.62 11.52
C PRO A 244 -13.44 -10.14 11.75
N GLU A 245 -14.45 -10.84 11.19
CA GLU A 245 -14.53 -12.29 11.30
C GLU A 245 -13.40 -13.02 10.56
N VAL A 246 -12.87 -12.45 9.48
CA VAL A 246 -11.71 -12.97 8.74
C VAL A 246 -10.42 -12.71 9.53
N LEU A 247 -10.29 -11.51 10.10
CA LEU A 247 -9.10 -11.13 10.89
C LEU A 247 -8.94 -12.04 12.13
N ARG A 248 -10.05 -12.43 12.77
CA ARG A 248 -10.02 -13.33 13.95
C ARG A 248 -9.55 -14.74 13.62
N GLU A 249 -9.61 -15.16 12.36
CA GLU A 249 -9.05 -16.45 11.91
C GLU A 249 -7.54 -16.41 11.67
N ALA A 250 -6.90 -15.22 11.64
CA ALA A 250 -5.49 -15.08 11.32
C ALA A 250 -4.57 -15.73 12.37
N ASP A 251 -3.49 -16.33 11.90
CA ASP A 251 -2.34 -16.68 12.75
C ASP A 251 -1.44 -15.45 12.97
N PHE A 252 -1.47 -14.50 12.02
CA PHE A 252 -0.88 -13.17 12.11
C PHE A 252 -1.68 -12.19 11.24
N TYR A 253 -1.87 -10.96 11.71
CA TYR A 253 -2.45 -9.87 10.92
C TYR A 253 -1.61 -8.60 11.05
N GLY A 254 -1.63 -7.78 10.00
CA GLY A 254 -0.81 -6.58 9.97
C GLY A 254 -0.88 -5.83 8.64
N SER A 255 0.01 -4.84 8.49
CA SER A 255 0.31 -4.21 7.21
C SER A 255 1.09 -5.17 6.30
N THR A 256 1.20 -4.82 5.01
CA THR A 256 1.97 -5.63 4.06
C THR A 256 3.42 -5.81 4.50
N THR A 257 4.06 -4.76 5.02
CA THR A 257 5.44 -4.82 5.55
C THR A 257 5.52 -5.64 6.84
N GLN A 258 4.54 -5.55 7.74
CA GLN A 258 4.50 -6.37 8.96
C GLN A 258 4.34 -7.86 8.61
N ILE A 259 3.49 -8.19 7.64
CA ILE A 259 3.33 -9.55 7.13
C ILE A 259 4.64 -10.05 6.53
N SER A 260 5.29 -9.26 5.66
CA SER A 260 6.58 -9.63 5.04
C SER A 260 7.67 -9.87 6.10
N ASN A 261 7.73 -9.03 7.12
CA ASN A 261 8.71 -9.15 8.20
C ASN A 261 8.48 -10.40 9.06
N ASP A 262 7.22 -10.75 9.39
CA ASP A 262 6.89 -11.98 10.13
C ASP A 262 7.27 -13.23 9.30
N ILE A 263 6.96 -13.21 8.00
CA ILE A 263 7.38 -14.27 7.07
C ILE A 263 8.92 -14.40 7.07
N ALA A 264 9.64 -13.29 6.90
CA ALA A 264 11.11 -13.29 6.90
C ALA A 264 11.70 -13.87 8.20
N GLN A 265 11.15 -13.50 9.36
CA GLN A 265 11.58 -14.04 10.65
C GLN A 265 11.37 -15.56 10.74
N HIS A 266 10.20 -16.04 10.31
CA HIS A 266 9.88 -17.46 10.31
C HIS A 266 10.71 -18.26 9.30
N VAL A 267 11.00 -17.68 8.13
CA VAL A 267 11.90 -18.29 7.13
C VAL A 267 13.33 -18.40 7.69
N ALA A 268 13.84 -17.31 8.29
CA ALA A 268 15.16 -17.30 8.91
C ALA A 268 15.28 -18.33 10.06
N ALA A 269 14.19 -18.57 10.78
CA ALA A 269 14.11 -19.57 11.84
C ALA A 269 13.88 -21.01 11.32
N GLY A 270 13.67 -21.20 10.00
CA GLY A 270 13.29 -22.49 9.42
C GLY A 270 11.94 -23.02 9.89
N SER A 271 11.03 -22.12 10.28
CA SER A 271 9.74 -22.43 10.91
C SER A 271 8.52 -22.03 10.06
N LEU A 272 8.69 -21.78 8.75
CA LEU A 272 7.58 -21.54 7.82
C LEU A 272 7.68 -22.46 6.60
N GLU A 273 6.69 -23.32 6.44
CA GLU A 273 6.56 -24.26 5.33
C GLU A 273 5.51 -23.79 4.30
N ARG A 274 4.37 -23.31 4.81
CA ARG A 274 3.25 -22.86 3.99
C ARG A 274 2.65 -21.56 4.50
N ALA A 275 2.25 -20.68 3.57
CA ALA A 275 1.57 -19.44 3.88
C ALA A 275 0.41 -19.17 2.92
N PHE A 276 -0.70 -18.69 3.48
CA PHE A 276 -1.76 -18.02 2.71
C PHE A 276 -1.88 -16.58 3.21
N ILE A 277 -2.03 -15.65 2.29
CA ILE A 277 -2.14 -14.22 2.58
C ILE A 277 -3.49 -13.74 2.07
N ALA A 278 -4.39 -13.39 2.99
CA ALA A 278 -5.65 -12.73 2.68
C ALA A 278 -5.40 -11.23 2.48
N SER A 279 -4.94 -10.89 1.29
CA SER A 279 -4.64 -9.54 0.82
C SER A 279 -4.61 -9.52 -0.71
N GLU A 280 -4.20 -8.41 -1.30
CA GLU A 280 -4.00 -8.26 -2.74
C GLU A 280 -2.97 -9.28 -3.25
N CYS A 281 -3.23 -9.90 -4.39
CA CYS A 281 -2.50 -11.09 -4.83
C CYS A 281 -1.05 -10.83 -5.24
N GLU A 282 -0.70 -9.63 -5.71
CA GLU A 282 0.67 -9.33 -6.12
C GLU A 282 1.62 -9.21 -4.91
N LEU A 283 1.09 -8.95 -3.71
CA LEU A 283 1.89 -9.11 -2.49
C LEU A 283 2.42 -10.55 -2.39
N THR A 284 1.55 -11.53 -2.63
CA THR A 284 1.97 -12.95 -2.63
C THR A 284 2.97 -13.24 -3.74
N SER A 285 2.76 -12.69 -4.95
CA SER A 285 3.68 -12.84 -6.09
C SER A 285 5.08 -12.33 -5.74
N ASN A 286 5.18 -11.14 -5.13
CA ASN A 286 6.45 -10.56 -4.72
C ASN A 286 7.14 -11.34 -3.60
N LEU A 287 6.36 -11.86 -2.62
CA LEU A 287 6.89 -12.67 -1.53
C LEU A 287 7.35 -14.07 -1.97
N MET A 288 6.73 -14.64 -3.00
CA MET A 288 7.21 -15.89 -3.61
C MET A 288 8.61 -15.74 -4.19
N GLU A 289 8.92 -14.61 -4.82
CA GLU A 289 10.26 -14.33 -5.33
C GLU A 289 11.26 -14.15 -4.18
N GLU A 290 10.86 -13.46 -3.12
CA GLU A 290 11.73 -13.20 -1.97
C GLU A 290 11.96 -14.44 -1.10
N PHE A 291 10.94 -15.32 -0.97
CA PHE A 291 10.98 -16.51 -0.11
C PHE A 291 10.65 -17.81 -0.86
N PRO A 292 11.48 -18.25 -1.82
CA PRO A 292 11.19 -19.40 -2.68
C PRO A 292 11.11 -20.74 -1.95
N THR A 293 11.51 -20.79 -0.70
CA THR A 293 11.41 -22.01 0.14
C THR A 293 10.04 -22.18 0.79
N VAL A 294 9.19 -21.16 0.76
CA VAL A 294 7.84 -21.18 1.34
C VAL A 294 6.83 -21.55 0.25
N GLN A 295 5.95 -22.48 0.56
CA GLN A 295 4.82 -22.80 -0.32
C GLN A 295 3.70 -21.79 -0.08
N PHE A 296 3.48 -20.85 -1.03
CA PHE A 296 2.35 -19.93 -1.00
C PHE A 296 1.17 -20.47 -1.78
N TRP A 297 -0.05 -20.09 -1.36
CA TRP A 297 -1.23 -20.29 -2.18
C TRP A 297 -1.34 -19.16 -3.21
N THR A 298 -1.45 -19.50 -4.50
CA THR A 298 -1.30 -18.57 -5.62
C THR A 298 -2.59 -18.33 -6.42
N ALA A 299 -3.75 -18.53 -5.85
CA ALA A 299 -4.98 -18.14 -6.55
C ALA A 299 -5.08 -16.60 -6.61
N CYS A 300 -4.53 -15.99 -7.65
CA CYS A 300 -4.64 -14.55 -7.90
C CYS A 300 -6.04 -14.21 -8.45
N SER A 301 -7.06 -14.39 -7.63
CA SER A 301 -8.45 -14.01 -7.93
C SER A 301 -8.83 -12.66 -7.33
N VAL A 302 -8.05 -12.15 -6.38
CA VAL A 302 -8.31 -10.90 -5.66
C VAL A 302 -7.19 -9.91 -5.97
N ARG A 303 -7.40 -9.12 -7.02
CA ARG A 303 -6.44 -8.11 -7.52
C ARG A 303 -7.03 -6.70 -7.39
N CYS A 304 -6.22 -5.73 -7.02
CA CYS A 304 -6.61 -4.33 -7.01
C CYS A 304 -6.65 -3.77 -8.43
N SER A 305 -7.86 -3.42 -8.89
CA SER A 305 -8.08 -2.85 -10.23
C SER A 305 -7.34 -1.52 -10.44
N HIS A 306 -7.16 -0.74 -9.38
CA HIS A 306 -6.46 0.54 -9.39
C HIS A 306 -4.94 0.36 -9.49
N MET A 307 -4.35 -0.54 -8.67
CA MET A 307 -2.92 -0.84 -8.71
C MET A 307 -2.51 -1.45 -10.06
N ALA A 308 -3.35 -2.31 -10.63
CA ALA A 308 -3.13 -2.93 -11.93
C ALA A 308 -3.09 -1.95 -13.13
N ARG A 309 -3.47 -0.68 -12.93
CA ARG A 309 -3.36 0.36 -13.96
C ARG A 309 -1.93 0.83 -14.19
N ILE A 310 -1.04 0.59 -13.24
CA ILE A 310 0.38 0.97 -13.34
C ILE A 310 1.14 -0.17 -14.02
N THR A 311 1.58 0.06 -15.25
CA THR A 311 2.24 -0.94 -16.10
C THR A 311 3.54 -0.41 -16.69
N LEU A 312 4.41 -1.30 -17.17
CA LEU A 312 5.69 -0.94 -17.82
C LEU A 312 5.47 0.00 -19.01
N GLU A 313 4.43 -0.26 -19.82
CA GLU A 313 4.11 0.53 -21.01
C GLU A 313 3.68 1.96 -20.69
N LYS A 314 3.18 2.22 -19.48
CA LYS A 314 2.82 3.56 -19.01
C LYS A 314 3.98 4.25 -18.29
N ILE A 315 4.89 3.49 -17.70
CA ILE A 315 6.07 4.04 -17.00
C ILE A 315 7.13 4.52 -17.99
N LEU A 316 7.44 3.76 -19.03
CA LEU A 316 8.48 4.10 -19.98
C LEU A 316 8.28 5.47 -20.63
N PRO A 317 7.09 5.85 -21.15
CA PRO A 317 6.89 7.17 -21.76
C PRO A 317 7.14 8.35 -20.81
N MET A 318 6.94 8.20 -19.49
CA MET A 318 7.29 9.27 -18.54
C MET A 318 8.80 9.52 -18.49
N LEU A 319 9.59 8.45 -18.46
CA LEU A 319 11.05 8.54 -18.43
C LEU A 319 11.61 9.05 -19.77
N GLU A 320 11.02 8.65 -20.88
CA GLU A 320 11.37 9.18 -22.20
C GLU A 320 11.04 10.67 -22.32
N ALA A 321 9.92 11.13 -21.75
CA ALA A 321 9.58 12.55 -21.70
C ALA A 321 10.56 13.35 -20.80
N ILE A 322 11.02 12.77 -19.67
CA ILE A 322 12.08 13.37 -18.85
C ILE A 322 13.38 13.50 -19.68
N ASP A 323 13.77 12.44 -20.40
CA ASP A 323 14.98 12.42 -21.24
C ASP A 323 14.93 13.46 -22.37
N ALA A 324 13.76 13.62 -23.00
CA ALA A 324 13.52 14.58 -24.06
C ALA A 324 13.37 16.04 -23.57
N GLY A 325 13.12 16.26 -22.28
CA GLY A 325 12.78 17.56 -21.72
C GLY A 325 11.36 18.03 -22.10
N ASP A 326 10.46 17.08 -22.34
CA ASP A 326 9.07 17.35 -22.72
C ASP A 326 8.21 17.76 -21.52
N ASP A 327 6.97 18.21 -21.81
CA ASP A 327 5.99 18.54 -20.77
C ASP A 327 5.51 17.27 -20.05
N LEU A 328 5.59 17.30 -18.72
CA LEU A 328 5.20 16.18 -17.85
C LEU A 328 3.82 16.36 -17.19
N GLN A 329 3.09 17.43 -17.52
CA GLN A 329 1.84 17.81 -16.85
C GLN A 329 0.81 16.67 -16.81
N GLN A 330 0.78 15.82 -17.83
CA GLN A 330 -0.17 14.70 -17.89
C GLN A 330 0.08 13.62 -16.82
N TRP A 331 1.28 13.52 -16.27
CA TRP A 331 1.65 12.55 -15.23
C TRP A 331 1.92 13.19 -13.87
N GLU A 332 2.16 14.51 -13.85
CA GLU A 332 2.56 15.20 -12.62
C GLU A 332 1.38 15.34 -11.65
N VAL A 333 1.65 15.02 -10.40
CA VAL A 333 0.71 15.23 -9.30
C VAL A 333 0.72 16.71 -8.94
N ASP A 334 -0.37 17.39 -9.26
CA ASP A 334 -0.57 18.80 -8.97
C ASP A 334 -1.64 18.95 -7.88
N LEU A 335 -1.28 19.65 -6.79
CA LEU A 335 -2.16 19.93 -5.67
C LEU A 335 -2.14 21.44 -5.38
N PRO A 336 -3.31 22.05 -5.05
CA PRO A 336 -3.34 23.43 -4.62
C PRO A 336 -2.44 23.68 -3.41
N PRO A 337 -1.62 24.75 -3.38
CA PRO A 337 -0.70 25.03 -2.27
C PRO A 337 -1.36 25.02 -0.89
N LYS A 338 -2.59 25.52 -0.77
CA LYS A 338 -3.36 25.49 0.48
C LYS A 338 -3.70 24.08 0.95
N VAL A 339 -3.95 23.15 0.01
CA VAL A 339 -4.24 21.74 0.33
C VAL A 339 -2.94 21.06 0.80
N ILE A 340 -1.82 21.33 0.12
CA ILE A 340 -0.51 20.82 0.54
C ILE A 340 -0.22 21.25 1.98
N GLU A 341 -0.32 22.55 2.27
CA GLU A 341 -0.07 23.11 3.60
C GLU A 341 -0.97 22.50 4.68
N ALA A 342 -2.28 22.39 4.42
CA ALA A 342 -3.23 21.85 5.37
C ALA A 342 -3.08 20.35 5.59
N ALA A 343 -2.81 19.55 4.53
CA ALA A 343 -2.63 18.11 4.62
C ALA A 343 -1.25 17.71 5.17
N ALA A 344 -0.25 18.59 5.13
CA ALA A 344 1.08 18.32 5.65
C ALA A 344 1.06 18.07 7.18
N ALA A 345 0.31 18.86 7.94
CA ALA A 345 0.27 18.77 9.41
C ALA A 345 -0.18 17.38 9.92
N PRO A 346 -1.31 16.78 9.48
CA PRO A 346 -1.72 15.45 9.91
C PRO A 346 -0.77 14.34 9.45
N ILE A 347 -0.10 14.49 8.28
CA ILE A 347 0.89 13.51 7.81
C ILE A 347 2.17 13.62 8.64
N GLN A 348 2.68 14.83 8.90
CA GLN A 348 3.87 15.05 9.75
C GLN A 348 3.63 14.51 11.16
N ARG A 349 2.46 14.77 11.74
CA ARG A 349 2.10 14.23 13.06
C ARG A 349 2.10 12.70 13.07
N MET A 350 1.63 12.05 12.02
CA MET A 350 1.75 10.60 11.85
C MET A 350 3.23 10.16 11.89
N MET A 351 4.09 10.83 11.14
CA MET A 351 5.51 10.50 11.07
C MET A 351 6.20 10.68 12.43
N GLU A 352 5.93 11.77 13.13
CA GLU A 352 6.47 12.06 14.47
C GLU A 352 6.05 11.00 15.50
N LEU A 353 4.76 10.67 15.55
CA LEU A 353 4.25 9.66 16.48
C LEU A 353 4.81 8.26 16.16
N SER A 354 5.01 7.94 14.87
CA SER A 354 5.60 6.67 14.46
C SER A 354 7.10 6.53 14.73
N ALA A 355 7.82 7.64 14.89
CA ALA A 355 9.25 7.62 15.24
C ALA A 355 9.50 7.47 16.74
N ALA A 356 8.48 7.68 17.58
CA ALA A 356 8.54 7.60 19.03
C ALA A 356 8.20 6.19 19.59
N SER A 357 7.96 5.20 18.69
CA SER A 357 7.55 3.83 19.02
C SER A 357 8.71 2.81 19.09
#